data_c7a2e102815569acf77743f872470127
#
_entry.id   c7a2e102815569acf77743f872470127
#
_cell.length_a   1.000
_cell.length_b   1.000
_cell.length_c   1.000
_cell.angle_alpha   90.00
_cell.angle_beta   90.00
_cell.angle_gamma   90.00
#
_symmetry.space_group_name_H-M   'P 1'
#
loop_
_entity.id
_entity.type
_entity.pdbx_description
1 polymer ?
#
loop_
_entity_poly.entity_id
_entity_poly.type
_entity_poly.pdbx_seq_one_letter_code
_entity_poly.pdbx_strand_id
1 'polypeptide(L)'
;MLVDFWASWCGPCKGEIPNLIELQNKFGGEKFTVLGVNVWDEEEKFKAALTEEGITYPQIYIPRDNKDNATELYGIQGIPQIILFGPDGVIIQRDLRGQAMKDLVEEKMK
;
A
#
# COMPACT_ATOMS: atom_id res chain seq x y z
N MET A 1 5.92 -4.49 7.66
CA MET A 1 4.85 -4.46 6.64
C MET A 1 4.71 -3.06 6.06
N LEU A 2 4.66 -2.96 4.77
CA LEU A 2 4.47 -1.71 4.06
C LEU A 2 3.04 -1.67 3.53
N VAL A 3 2.23 -0.74 4.04
CA VAL A 3 0.80 -0.67 3.71
C VAL A 3 0.54 0.52 2.79
N ASP A 4 -0.07 0.24 1.64
CA ASP A 4 -0.39 1.23 0.62
C ASP A 4 -1.90 1.45 0.54
N PHE A 5 -2.37 2.60 0.99
CA PHE A 5 -3.77 3.03 0.80
C PHE A 5 -3.91 3.67 -0.58
N TRP A 6 -4.74 3.09 -1.43
CA TRP A 6 -4.81 3.47 -2.84
C TRP A 6 -6.21 3.29 -3.43
N ALA A 7 -6.41 3.79 -4.65
CA ALA A 7 -7.62 3.57 -5.43
C ALA A 7 -7.27 3.48 -6.90
N SER A 8 -8.11 2.81 -7.69
CA SER A 8 -7.90 2.62 -9.12
C SER A 8 -7.95 3.93 -9.92
N TRP A 9 -8.66 4.93 -9.43
CA TRP A 9 -8.79 6.24 -10.08
C TRP A 9 -7.65 7.21 -9.75
N CYS A 10 -6.77 6.82 -8.86
CA CYS A 10 -5.71 7.70 -8.34
C CYS A 10 -4.44 7.55 -9.18
N GLY A 11 -4.13 8.55 -10.02
CA GLY A 11 -2.94 8.54 -10.87
C GLY A 11 -1.63 8.37 -10.10
N PRO A 12 -1.37 9.21 -9.07
CA PRO A 12 -0.16 9.07 -8.27
C PRO A 12 -0.05 7.72 -7.57
N CYS A 13 -1.19 7.11 -7.16
CA CYS A 13 -1.19 5.76 -6.60
C CYS A 13 -0.64 4.75 -7.59
N LYS A 14 -1.11 4.82 -8.84
CA LYS A 14 -0.64 3.92 -9.89
C LYS A 14 0.85 4.11 -10.19
N GLY A 15 1.34 5.34 -10.06
CA GLY A 15 2.75 5.66 -10.24
C GLY A 15 3.66 4.99 -9.23
N GLU A 16 3.15 4.70 -8.02
CA GLU A 16 3.91 4.01 -6.97
C GLU A 16 3.86 2.49 -7.09
N ILE A 17 2.91 1.92 -7.81
CA ILE A 17 2.76 0.46 -7.90
C ILE A 17 4.03 -0.25 -8.38
N PRO A 18 4.73 0.21 -9.43
CA PRO A 18 5.97 -0.44 -9.85
C PRO A 18 7.01 -0.51 -8.74
N ASN A 19 7.11 0.54 -7.92
CA ASN A 19 8.04 0.57 -6.78
C ASN A 19 7.65 -0.46 -5.73
N LEU A 20 6.35 -0.62 -5.47
CA LEU A 20 5.85 -1.59 -4.51
C LEU A 20 6.06 -3.02 -4.98
N ILE A 21 5.85 -3.28 -6.26
CA ILE A 21 6.13 -4.60 -6.87
C ILE A 21 7.61 -4.94 -6.73
N GLU A 22 8.48 -3.98 -7.02
CA GLU A 22 9.93 -4.15 -6.88
C GLU A 22 10.31 -4.52 -5.44
N LEU A 23 9.77 -3.80 -4.47
CA LEU A 23 10.04 -4.07 -3.05
C LEU A 23 9.53 -5.45 -2.62
N GLN A 24 8.33 -5.82 -3.06
CA GLN A 24 7.77 -7.14 -2.76
C GLN A 24 8.63 -8.26 -3.36
N ASN A 25 9.08 -8.08 -4.60
CA ASN A 25 9.92 -9.08 -5.26
C ASN A 25 11.29 -9.21 -4.60
N LYS A 26 11.85 -8.10 -4.13
CA LYS A 26 13.20 -8.07 -3.56
C LYS A 26 13.22 -8.51 -2.10
N PHE A 27 12.27 -8.09 -1.30
CA PHE A 27 12.27 -8.29 0.15
C PHE A 27 11.10 -9.12 0.68
N GLY A 28 10.08 -9.40 -0.12
CA GLY A 28 8.88 -10.11 0.32
C GLY A 28 9.19 -11.49 0.89
N GLY A 29 8.52 -11.83 1.98
CA GLY A 29 8.70 -13.09 2.68
C GLY A 29 8.23 -13.00 4.12
N GLU A 30 8.81 -13.79 5.00
CA GLU A 30 8.39 -13.85 6.41
C GLU A 30 8.61 -12.54 7.18
N LYS A 31 9.64 -11.78 6.83
CA LYS A 31 10.01 -10.57 7.56
C LYS A 31 9.44 -9.29 6.97
N PHE A 32 8.98 -9.34 5.73
CA PHE A 32 8.47 -8.18 5.02
C PHE A 32 7.38 -8.56 4.04
N THR A 33 6.35 -7.75 3.96
CA THR A 33 5.35 -7.86 2.91
C THR A 33 4.78 -6.50 2.59
N VAL A 34 4.40 -6.30 1.33
CA VAL A 34 3.60 -5.16 0.89
C VAL A 34 2.14 -5.57 0.98
N LEU A 35 1.30 -4.70 1.54
CA LEU A 35 -0.14 -4.90 1.59
C LEU A 35 -0.82 -3.69 0.96
N GLY A 36 -1.61 -3.91 -0.08
CA GLY A 36 -2.46 -2.88 -0.65
C GLY A 36 -3.80 -2.84 0.05
N VAL A 37 -4.23 -1.65 0.44
CA VAL A 37 -5.56 -1.43 1.02
C VAL A 37 -6.31 -0.48 0.10
N ASN A 38 -7.23 -1.04 -0.71
CA ASN A 38 -8.00 -0.25 -1.65
C ASN A 38 -9.15 0.43 -0.92
N VAL A 39 -9.23 1.76 -1.06
CA VAL A 39 -10.22 2.59 -0.38
C VAL A 39 -10.88 3.55 -1.36
N TRP A 40 -12.09 4.00 -1.05
CA TRP A 40 -12.81 5.01 -1.83
C TRP A 40 -12.96 4.63 -3.31
N ASP A 41 -13.17 3.34 -3.58
CA ASP A 41 -13.19 2.79 -4.94
C ASP A 41 -14.42 1.90 -5.15
N GLU A 42 -14.60 1.44 -6.37
CA GLU A 42 -15.61 0.46 -6.74
C GLU A 42 -14.94 -0.89 -6.92
N GLU A 43 -15.58 -1.94 -6.42
CA GLU A 43 -15.01 -3.29 -6.41
C GLU A 43 -14.57 -3.77 -7.80
N GLU A 44 -15.40 -3.54 -8.83
CA GLU A 44 -15.08 -3.96 -10.19
C GLU A 44 -13.86 -3.23 -10.75
N LYS A 45 -13.74 -1.93 -10.46
CA LYS A 45 -12.59 -1.12 -10.88
C LYS A 45 -11.33 -1.53 -10.15
N PHE A 46 -11.46 -1.85 -8.86
CA PHE A 46 -10.36 -2.39 -8.06
C PHE A 46 -9.82 -3.69 -8.68
N LYS A 47 -10.72 -4.64 -8.97
CA LYS A 47 -10.32 -5.92 -9.57
C LYS A 47 -9.66 -5.75 -10.94
N ALA A 48 -10.20 -4.86 -11.77
CA ALA A 48 -9.62 -4.58 -13.09
C ALA A 48 -8.21 -4.00 -12.95
N ALA A 49 -8.01 -3.10 -12.00
CA ALA A 49 -6.70 -2.48 -11.77
C ALA A 49 -5.64 -3.50 -11.32
N LEU A 50 -6.02 -4.50 -10.55
CA LEU A 50 -5.09 -5.55 -10.13
C LEU A 50 -4.44 -6.23 -11.34
N THR A 51 -5.24 -6.50 -12.36
CA THR A 51 -4.76 -7.14 -13.59
C THR A 51 -4.00 -6.14 -14.46
N GLU A 52 -4.56 -4.95 -14.69
CA GLU A 52 -3.96 -3.92 -15.55
C GLU A 52 -2.59 -3.48 -15.08
N GLU A 53 -2.43 -3.32 -13.76
CA GLU A 53 -1.18 -2.83 -13.17
C GLU A 53 -0.23 -3.96 -12.78
N GLY A 54 -0.63 -5.21 -12.95
CA GLY A 54 0.20 -6.37 -12.64
C GLY A 54 0.52 -6.51 -11.16
N ILE A 55 -0.42 -6.17 -10.30
CA ILE A 55 -0.24 -6.20 -8.85
C ILE A 55 -0.15 -7.65 -8.36
N THR A 56 0.93 -7.97 -7.65
CA THR A 56 1.21 -9.33 -7.19
C THR A 56 1.19 -9.46 -5.66
N TYR A 57 1.19 -8.36 -4.94
CA TYR A 57 1.17 -8.39 -3.48
C TYR A 57 -0.27 -8.45 -2.94
N PRO A 58 -0.45 -8.92 -1.69
CA PRO A 58 -1.78 -9.06 -1.09
C PRO A 58 -2.58 -7.76 -1.07
N GLN A 59 -3.90 -7.89 -1.18
CA GLN A 59 -4.82 -6.76 -1.26
C GLN A 59 -6.00 -6.95 -0.31
N ILE A 60 -6.44 -5.83 0.26
CA ILE A 60 -7.71 -5.76 0.98
C ILE A 60 -8.55 -4.68 0.30
N TYR A 61 -9.81 -5.01 0.01
CA TYR A 61 -10.78 -4.05 -0.50
C TYR A 61 -11.68 -3.59 0.64
N ILE A 62 -11.78 -2.26 0.84
CA ILE A 62 -12.66 -1.69 1.87
C ILE A 62 -13.79 -0.92 1.19
N PRO A 63 -15.03 -1.41 1.28
CA PRO A 63 -16.19 -0.70 0.71
C PRO A 63 -16.35 0.71 1.30
N ARG A 64 -16.85 1.62 0.50
CA ARG A 64 -17.03 3.03 0.90
C ARG A 64 -17.95 3.21 2.11
N ASP A 65 -18.94 2.34 2.26
CA ASP A 65 -19.91 2.39 3.34
C ASP A 65 -19.51 1.64 4.60
N ASN A 66 -18.28 1.14 4.65
CA ASN A 66 -17.78 0.41 5.82
C ASN A 66 -17.48 1.39 6.94
N LYS A 67 -18.19 1.26 8.06
CA LYS A 67 -18.06 2.14 9.23
C LYS A 67 -16.75 1.93 10.00
N ASP A 68 -16.19 0.73 9.92
CA ASP A 68 -14.92 0.39 10.58
C ASP A 68 -13.75 0.59 9.63
N ASN A 69 -13.84 1.59 8.79
CA ASN A 69 -12.90 1.87 7.71
C ASN A 69 -11.53 2.22 8.26
N ALA A 70 -10.50 1.54 7.74
CA ALA A 70 -9.11 1.76 8.13
C ALA A 70 -8.64 3.19 7.84
N THR A 71 -9.27 3.90 6.89
CA THR A 71 -8.92 5.29 6.61
C THR A 71 -9.17 6.17 7.83
N GLU A 72 -10.25 5.94 8.56
CA GLU A 72 -10.53 6.69 9.79
C GLU A 72 -9.60 6.29 10.91
N LEU A 73 -9.35 4.99 11.07
CA LEU A 73 -8.48 4.47 12.12
C LEU A 73 -7.05 5.00 12.02
N TYR A 74 -6.52 5.14 10.82
CA TYR A 74 -5.14 5.58 10.59
C TYR A 74 -5.04 7.04 10.15
N GLY A 75 -6.15 7.78 10.16
CA GLY A 75 -6.15 9.19 9.81
C GLY A 75 -5.81 9.45 8.34
N ILE A 76 -6.28 8.60 7.44
CA ILE A 76 -6.00 8.73 6.00
C ILE A 76 -6.93 9.80 5.41
N GLN A 77 -6.37 10.92 5.01
CA GLN A 77 -7.11 12.04 4.43
C GLN A 77 -6.92 12.18 2.93
N GLY A 78 -5.89 11.55 2.40
CA GLY A 78 -5.59 11.57 0.97
C GLY A 78 -4.80 10.33 0.57
N ILE A 79 -4.81 10.02 -0.72
CA ILE A 79 -4.09 8.88 -1.27
C ILE A 79 -3.21 9.32 -2.44
N PRO A 80 -2.07 8.64 -2.72
CA PRO A 80 -1.60 7.47 -1.99
C PRO A 80 -1.12 7.84 -0.58
N GLN A 81 -1.34 6.95 0.37
CA GLN A 81 -0.71 7.05 1.68
C GLN A 81 -0.02 5.72 1.95
N ILE A 82 1.29 5.74 2.02
CA ILE A 82 2.10 4.54 2.23
C ILE A 82 2.77 4.64 3.59
N ILE A 83 2.53 3.62 4.42
CA ILE A 83 2.97 3.60 5.81
C ILE A 83 3.81 2.34 6.06
N LEU A 84 4.99 2.51 6.64
CA LEU A 84 5.82 1.38 7.05
C LEU A 84 5.57 1.07 8.51
N PHE A 85 5.18 -0.17 8.78
CA PHE A 85 4.97 -0.70 10.13
C PHE A 85 6.12 -1.63 10.51
N GLY A 86 6.54 -1.54 11.77
CA GLY A 86 7.49 -2.49 12.33
C GLY A 86 6.84 -3.82 12.69
N PRO A 87 7.65 -4.83 13.07
CA PRO A 87 7.13 -6.15 13.44
C PRO A 87 6.20 -6.14 14.65
N ASP A 88 6.28 -5.10 15.47
CA ASP A 88 5.42 -4.90 16.65
C ASP A 88 4.11 -4.17 16.31
N GLY A 89 3.89 -3.84 15.03
CA GLY A 89 2.69 -3.11 14.58
C GLY A 89 2.75 -1.61 14.79
N VAL A 90 3.88 -1.07 15.24
CA VAL A 90 4.05 0.37 15.44
C VAL A 90 4.50 1.03 14.13
N ILE A 91 3.95 2.22 13.84
CA ILE A 91 4.30 2.97 12.64
C ILE A 91 5.73 3.46 12.75
N ILE A 92 6.55 3.09 11.74
CA ILE A 92 7.92 3.59 11.62
C ILE A 92 7.93 4.91 10.87
N GLN A 93 7.22 4.99 9.75
CA GLN A 93 7.22 6.17 8.88
C GLN A 93 5.93 6.23 8.07
N ARG A 94 5.40 7.44 7.88
CA ARG A 94 4.25 7.72 7.02
C ARG A 94 4.68 8.50 5.78
N ASP A 95 3.76 8.71 4.86
CA ASP A 95 3.95 9.54 3.66
C ASP A 95 5.14 9.12 2.80
N LEU A 96 5.35 7.82 2.69
CA LEU A 96 6.46 7.26 1.92
C LEU A 96 6.15 7.25 0.42
N ARG A 97 7.14 7.61 -0.39
CA ARG A 97 7.03 7.57 -1.85
C ARG A 97 8.39 7.42 -2.52
N GLY A 98 8.39 6.82 -3.71
CA GLY A 98 9.53 6.82 -4.62
C GLY A 98 10.81 6.26 -4.03
N GLN A 99 11.92 6.91 -4.35
CA GLN A 99 13.23 6.43 -3.94
C GLN A 99 13.42 6.48 -2.41
N ALA A 100 12.88 7.50 -1.74
CA ALA A 100 12.96 7.59 -0.28
C ALA A 100 12.31 6.39 0.40
N MET A 101 11.17 5.92 -0.14
CA MET A 101 10.49 4.72 0.34
C MET A 101 11.37 3.49 0.17
N LYS A 102 11.95 3.32 -1.02
CA LYS A 102 12.81 2.16 -1.32
C LYS A 102 14.05 2.15 -0.44
N ASP A 103 14.66 3.31 -0.23
CA ASP A 103 15.85 3.44 0.62
C ASP A 103 15.55 3.09 2.07
N LEU A 104 14.41 3.53 2.59
CA LEU A 104 14.03 3.23 3.97
C LEU A 104 13.76 1.74 4.17
N VAL A 105 13.03 1.11 3.25
CA VAL A 105 12.77 -0.34 3.34
C VAL A 105 14.08 -1.12 3.28
N GLU A 106 14.96 -0.77 2.35
CA GLU A 106 16.26 -1.42 2.24
C GLU A 106 17.07 -1.30 3.52
N GLU A 107 17.09 -0.12 4.13
CA GLU A 107 17.76 0.12 5.40
C GLU A 107 17.21 -0.78 6.51
N LYS A 108 15.88 -0.90 6.60
CA LYS A 108 15.23 -1.70 7.64
C LYS A 108 15.37 -3.21 7.42
N MET A 109 15.67 -3.64 6.20
CA MET A 109 15.84 -5.04 5.86
C MET A 109 17.29 -5.53 5.96
N LYS A 110 18.21 -4.66 6.29
CA LYS A 110 19.61 -5.04 6.52
C LYS A 110 19.81 -5.83 7.81
#